data_c6c94bd5bf822eff48a553be51eea18a
#
_entry.id   c6c94bd5bf822eff48a553be51eea18a
#
_cell.length_a   1.000
_cell.length_b   1.000
_cell.length_c   1.000
_cell.angle_alpha   90.00
_cell.angle_beta   90.00
_cell.angle_gamma   90.00
#
_symmetry.space_group_name_H-M   'P 1'
#
loop_
_entity.id
_entity.type
_entity.pdbx_description
1 polymer ?
#
loop_
_entity_poly.entity_id
_entity_poly.type
_entity_poly.pdbx_seq_one_letter_code
_entity_poly.pdbx_strand_id
1 'polypeptide(L)' 'MDRRYLMMIADIYRGGPVGVETLAAGLSEPRDTVEEVIEPYLIQLGLIARTARGRCLNGPGWKHLGLNPPAGTLDGLFG' A
#
# COMPACT_ATOMS: atom_id res chain seq x y z
N MET A 1 2.72 12.61 1.55
CA MET A 1 2.19 11.82 0.43
C MET A 1 2.24 10.33 0.69
N ASP A 2 3.37 9.83 1.13
CA ASP A 2 3.52 8.39 1.40
C ASP A 2 2.51 7.88 2.42
N ARG A 3 2.35 8.64 3.51
CA ARG A 3 1.43 8.24 4.57
C ARG A 3 -0.02 8.16 4.07
N ARG A 4 -0.43 9.12 3.24
CA ARG A 4 -1.78 9.09 2.66
C ARG A 4 -1.97 7.87 1.78
N TYR A 5 -0.97 7.54 0.97
CA TYR A 5 -1.01 6.35 0.12
C TYR A 5 -1.17 5.09 0.98
N LEU A 6 -0.32 4.94 1.99
CA LEU A 6 -0.36 3.76 2.85
C LEU A 6 -1.66 3.68 3.64
N MET A 7 -2.13 4.81 4.16
CA MET A 7 -3.37 4.84 4.94
C MET A 7 -4.59 4.49 4.09
N MET A 8 -4.60 4.87 2.82
CA MET A 8 -5.70 4.49 1.93
C MET A 8 -5.82 2.99 1.82
N ILE A 9 -4.70 2.31 1.63
CA ILE A 9 -4.72 0.85 1.52
C ILE A 9 -5.13 0.23 2.86
N ALA A 10 -4.58 0.72 3.96
CA ALA A 10 -4.84 0.16 5.27
C ALA A 10 -6.27 0.40 5.73
N ASP A 11 -6.72 1.65 5.63
CA ASP A 11 -7.99 2.08 6.23
C ASP A 11 -9.19 1.68 5.38
N ILE A 12 -9.13 1.94 4.09
CA ILE A 12 -10.26 1.70 3.19
C ILE A 12 -10.34 0.23 2.77
N TYR A 13 -9.19 -0.37 2.48
CA TYR A 13 -9.13 -1.70 1.87
C TYR A 13 -8.47 -2.75 2.74
N ARG A 14 -8.19 -2.42 3.98
CA ARG A 14 -7.62 -3.35 4.97
C ARG A 14 -6.37 -4.08 4.48
N GLY A 15 -5.51 -3.36 3.78
CA GLY A 15 -4.27 -3.91 3.28
C GLY A 15 -4.27 -4.25 1.80
N GLY A 16 -5.39 -4.06 1.14
CA GLY A 16 -5.51 -4.31 -0.28
C GLY A 16 -6.06 -5.69 -0.62
N PRO A 17 -6.08 -6.04 -1.90
CA PRO A 17 -5.46 -5.32 -3.02
C PRO A 17 -6.26 -4.11 -3.49
N VAL A 18 -5.56 -3.08 -3.93
CA VAL A 18 -6.16 -1.84 -4.41
C VAL A 18 -5.53 -1.47 -5.75
N GLY A 19 -6.35 -1.17 -6.74
CA GLY A 19 -5.86 -0.77 -8.04
C GLY A 19 -5.18 0.60 -8.00
N VAL A 20 -4.15 0.78 -8.83
CA VAL A 20 -3.40 2.04 -8.86
C VAL A 20 -4.28 3.21 -9.25
N GLU A 21 -5.26 2.99 -10.12
CA GLU A 21 -6.15 4.07 -10.54
C GLU A 21 -7.01 4.56 -9.39
N THR A 22 -7.46 3.64 -8.54
CA THR A 22 -8.21 3.99 -7.34
C THR A 22 -7.36 4.81 -6.39
N LEU A 23 -6.11 4.40 -6.19
CA LEU A 23 -5.18 5.14 -5.35
C LEU A 23 -4.89 6.52 -5.91
N ALA A 24 -4.66 6.61 -7.21
CA ALA A 24 -4.39 7.89 -7.87
C ALA A 24 -5.56 8.85 -7.70
N ALA A 25 -6.77 8.36 -7.90
CA ALA A 25 -7.97 9.19 -7.74
C ALA A 25 -8.11 9.69 -6.30
N GLY A 26 -7.88 8.81 -5.32
CA GLY A 26 -7.98 9.19 -3.91
C GLY A 26 -6.90 10.15 -3.46
N LEU A 27 -5.74 10.11 -4.10
CA LEU A 27 -4.64 11.02 -3.80
C LEU A 27 -4.70 12.30 -4.62
N SER A 28 -5.62 12.38 -5.58
CA SER A 28 -5.71 13.50 -6.52
C SER A 28 -4.40 13.69 -7.29
N GLU A 29 -3.78 12.58 -7.67
CA GLU A 29 -2.53 12.58 -8.42
C GLU A 29 -2.70 11.78 -9.71
N PRO A 30 -1.97 12.14 -10.79
CA PRO A 30 -1.96 11.33 -11.98
C PRO A 30 -1.42 9.93 -11.69
N ARG A 31 -1.92 8.94 -12.40
CA ARG A 31 -1.46 7.57 -12.27
C ARG A 31 0.05 7.46 -12.45
N ASP A 32 0.60 8.16 -13.43
CA ASP A 32 2.04 8.14 -13.71
C ASP A 32 2.85 8.60 -12.50
N THR A 33 2.39 9.64 -11.83
CA THR A 33 3.07 10.14 -10.64
C THR A 33 3.07 9.10 -9.54
N VAL A 34 1.94 8.42 -9.35
CA VAL A 34 1.86 7.36 -8.35
C VAL A 34 2.83 6.23 -8.68
N GLU A 35 2.83 5.75 -9.93
CA GLU A 35 3.65 4.62 -10.32
C GLU A 35 5.14 4.93 -10.39
N GLU A 36 5.50 6.15 -10.78
CA GLU A 36 6.90 6.49 -11.07
C GLU A 36 7.59 7.26 -9.94
N VAL A 37 6.83 7.93 -9.10
CA VAL A 37 7.39 8.76 -8.05
C VAL A 37 7.12 8.19 -6.66
N ILE A 38 5.88 7.84 -6.38
CA ILE A 38 5.47 7.42 -5.05
C ILE A 38 5.78 5.94 -4.79
N GLU A 39 5.32 5.06 -5.66
CA GLU A 39 5.44 3.63 -5.45
C GLU A 39 6.86 3.08 -5.42
N PRO A 40 7.78 3.52 -6.29
CA PRO A 40 9.13 2.95 -6.28
C PRO A 40 9.81 3.08 -4.92
N TYR A 41 9.64 4.21 -4.27
CA TYR A 41 10.21 4.44 -2.95
C TYR A 41 9.60 3.48 -1.92
N LEU A 42 8.27 3.35 -1.95
CA LEU A 42 7.57 2.49 -0.99
C LEU A 42 7.90 1.02 -1.20
N ILE A 43 8.04 0.60 -2.46
CA ILE A 43 8.43 -0.77 -2.79
C ILE A 43 9.85 -1.04 -2.32
N GLN A 44 10.75 -0.08 -2.52
CA GLN A 44 12.14 -0.22 -2.11
C GLN A 44 12.25 -0.40 -0.60
N LEU A 45 11.40 0.28 0.17
CA LEU A 45 11.36 0.13 1.62
C LEU A 45 10.63 -1.13 2.07
N GLY A 46 10.01 -1.86 1.15
CA GLY A 46 9.27 -3.06 1.49
C GLY A 46 7.92 -2.80 2.13
N LEU A 47 7.39 -1.59 2.00
CA LEU A 47 6.13 -1.22 2.64
C LEU A 47 4.91 -1.70 1.88
N ILE A 48 5.02 -1.79 0.56
CA ILE A 48 3.95 -2.27 -0.30
C ILE A 48 4.47 -3.31 -1.29
N ALA A 49 3.54 -4.05 -1.89
CA ALA A 49 3.83 -5.00 -2.95
C ALA A 49 2.86 -4.80 -4.09
N ARG A 50 3.34 -4.99 -5.32
CA ARG A 50 2.49 -5.03 -6.50
C ARG A 50 2.10 -6.46 -6.77
N THR A 51 0.80 -6.70 -6.92
CA THR A 51 0.27 -8.02 -7.23
C THR A 51 -0.58 -7.94 -8.49
N ALA A 52 -0.97 -9.11 -9.00
CA ALA A 52 -1.85 -9.17 -10.16
C ALA A 52 -3.21 -8.50 -9.91
N ARG A 53 -3.63 -8.40 -8.65
CA ARG A 53 -4.91 -7.79 -8.28
C ARG A 53 -4.78 -6.34 -7.89
N GLY A 54 -3.58 -5.83 -7.74
CA GLY A 54 -3.35 -4.45 -7.34
C GLY A 54 -2.26 -4.34 -6.31
N ARG A 55 -2.30 -3.27 -5.52
CA ARG A 55 -1.28 -2.98 -4.51
C ARG A 55 -1.73 -3.44 -3.15
N CYS A 56 -0.83 -4.08 -2.42
CA CYS A 56 -1.09 -4.56 -1.07
C CYS A 56 -0.09 -3.96 -0.10
N LEU A 57 -0.54 -3.76 1.13
CA LEU A 57 0.32 -3.28 2.20
C LEU A 57 1.02 -4.47 2.84
N ASN A 58 2.34 -4.41 2.95
CA ASN A 58 3.11 -5.45 3.63
C ASN A 58 3.15 -5.20 5.13
N GLY A 59 3.62 -6.18 5.90
CA GLY A 59 3.77 -6.04 7.35
C GLY A 59 4.55 -4.80 7.75
N PRO A 60 5.73 -4.54 7.13
CA PRO A 60 6.46 -3.30 7.42
C PRO A 60 5.66 -2.04 7.15
N GLY A 61 4.76 -2.06 6.16
CA GLY A 61 3.88 -0.92 5.89
C GLY A 61 2.92 -0.66 7.02
N TRP A 62 2.33 -1.72 7.59
CA TRP A 62 1.46 -1.59 8.75
C TRP A 62 2.22 -1.02 9.94
N LYS A 63 3.42 -1.53 10.19
CA LYS A 63 4.25 -1.04 11.29
C LYS A 63 4.64 0.42 11.10
N HIS A 64 4.92 0.80 9.87
CA HIS A 64 5.27 2.19 9.55
C HIS A 64 4.12 3.14 9.92
N LEU A 65 2.88 2.68 9.80
CA LEU A 65 1.70 3.44 10.17
C LEU A 65 1.38 3.36 11.66
N GLY A 66 2.08 2.51 12.39
CA GLY A 66 1.78 2.29 13.80
C GLY A 66 0.57 1.40 14.02
N LEU A 67 0.22 0.60 13.02
CA LEU A 67 -0.95 -0.29 13.06
C LEU A 67 -0.52 -1.74 13.06
N ASN A 68 -1.40 -2.61 13.54
CA ASN A 68 -1.17 -4.05 13.48
C ASN A 68 -1.78 -4.61 12.20
N PRO A 69 -1.06 -5.50 11.49
CA PRO A 69 -1.63 -6.12 10.29
C PRO A 69 -2.83 -7.01 10.67
N PRO A 70 -3.86 -7.02 9.83
CA PRO A 70 -5.00 -7.93 10.04
C PRO A 70 -4.56 -9.37 9.91
N ALA A 71 -5.31 -10.27 10.53
CA ALA A 71 -5.09 -11.70 10.36
C ALA A 71 -5.26 -12.05 8.88
N GLY A 72 -4.38 -12.93 8.38
CA GLY A 72 -4.46 -13.36 6.98
C GLY A 72 -3.64 -12.53 6.02
N THR A 73 -2.90 -11.50 6.48
CA THR A 73 -1.96 -10.80 5.62
C THR A 73 -0.77 -11.72 5.33
N LEU A 74 -0.03 -11.40 4.27
CA LEU A 74 1.17 -12.18 3.95
C LEU A 74 2.14 -12.20 5.13
N ASP A 75 2.31 -11.08 5.80
CA ASP A 75 3.18 -10.99 6.95
C ASP A 75 2.68 -11.88 8.08
N GLY A 76 1.37 -11.91 8.30
CA GLY A 76 0.77 -12.76 9.31
C GLY A 76 0.91 -14.25 9.00
N LEU A 77 0.92 -14.60 7.70
CA LEU A 77 1.09 -15.98 7.28
C LEU A 77 2.50 -16.50 7.51
N PHE A 78 3.49 -15.64 7.39
CA PHE A 78 4.90 -16.04 7.46
C PHE A 78 5.58 -15.56 8.74
N GLY A 79 4.95 -14.72 9.43
CA GLY A 79 5.47 -14.16 10.65
C GLY A 79 4.75 -14.63 11.86
#